data_16a4aa85a50e5163bed51f8331a13665
#
_entry.id   16a4aa85a50e5163bed51f8331a13665
#
_cell.length_a   1.000
_cell.length_b   1.000
_cell.length_c   1.000
_cell.angle_alpha   90.00
_cell.angle_beta   90.00
_cell.angle_gamma   90.00
#
_symmetry.space_group_name_H-M   'P 1'
#
loop_
_entity.id
_entity.type
_entity.pdbx_description
1 polymer ?
#
loop_
_entity_poly.entity_id
_entity_poly.type
_entity_poly.pdbx_seq_one_letter_code
_entity_poly.pdbx_strand_id
1 'polypeptide(L)'
;PLPLPAPSPSRRRTPAPFGRELPPPSPAAALRMDAAGRDANPLAGYRIGKTLGIGSFGKVKIAEHIITGHKVAIKILNRRKIKSMEMEEKVKREIKILRLFMHPHIIRLYEVIDTPADIYVVMEYVKSGELFDYIVEKGRLQEEEARRFFQQIISGVEYCHRNMVVHRDLKPENLLLDSKCNVKIADFGLSNVMRDGHFLKTSCGSPNYAAPEVISGKLYAGPEVDVWSCGVILYALLCGTLPFDDENIPNLFKKIKGGIYTLPSHLSPLARDLIPRMLVVDPMKRITIREIREHSWFKARLPRYLAVPPPDTAQQVKKLDDETLNDVINMGFDKNQLTESLQKRLQNEATVAYYLLLDNKLRTTSGYLGAEYQESMVCWNLPLLYCLCLQDCKCSCTCCC
;
A
#
# COMPACT_ATOMS: atom_id res chain seq x y z
N PRO A 1 16.31 -101.30 -0.91
CA PRO A 1 16.23 -99.98 -0.42
C PRO A 1 16.90 -99.00 -1.41
N LEU A 2 16.08 -98.13 -1.97
CA LEU A 2 16.49 -97.10 -2.93
C LEU A 2 17.02 -95.87 -2.19
N PRO A 3 18.04 -95.20 -2.68
CA PRO A 3 18.57 -93.97 -2.03
C PRO A 3 17.74 -92.78 -2.33
N LEU A 4 17.63 -91.88 -1.35
CA LEU A 4 16.97 -90.58 -1.37
C LEU A 4 17.65 -89.60 -2.37
N PRO A 5 16.91 -88.73 -3.08
CA PRO A 5 17.50 -87.75 -3.98
C PRO A 5 18.15 -86.58 -3.21
N ALA A 6 19.25 -86.07 -3.74
CA ALA A 6 20.00 -84.91 -3.24
C ALA A 6 19.23 -83.61 -3.32
N PRO A 7 19.50 -82.66 -2.41
CA PRO A 7 18.83 -81.37 -2.42
C PRO A 7 19.32 -80.45 -3.56
N SER A 8 18.35 -79.83 -4.25
CA SER A 8 18.62 -78.85 -5.30
C SER A 8 19.27 -77.52 -4.78
N PRO A 9 20.13 -76.87 -5.57
CA PRO A 9 20.83 -75.66 -5.11
C PRO A 9 19.91 -74.48 -4.91
N SER A 10 20.02 -73.80 -3.74
CA SER A 10 19.34 -72.60 -3.38
C SER A 10 19.70 -71.47 -4.34
N ARG A 11 18.66 -70.91 -5.02
CA ARG A 11 18.78 -69.64 -5.77
C ARG A 11 19.16 -68.53 -4.79
N ARG A 12 20.35 -67.96 -4.96
CA ARG A 12 20.73 -66.69 -4.32
C ARG A 12 19.76 -65.62 -4.81
N ARG A 13 18.98 -65.04 -3.90
CA ARG A 13 18.19 -63.79 -4.15
C ARG A 13 19.20 -62.66 -4.25
N THR A 14 19.27 -62.01 -5.40
CA THR A 14 19.88 -60.71 -5.58
C THR A 14 19.08 -59.68 -4.77
N PRO A 15 19.74 -58.77 -4.02
CA PRO A 15 19.02 -57.69 -3.33
C PRO A 15 18.36 -56.77 -4.35
N ALA A 16 17.10 -56.42 -4.11
CA ALA A 16 16.37 -55.43 -4.88
C ALA A 16 17.08 -54.05 -4.83
N PRO A 17 17.06 -53.26 -5.92
CA PRO A 17 17.66 -51.93 -5.90
C PRO A 17 16.97 -51.07 -4.85
N PHE A 18 17.79 -50.41 -4.06
CA PHE A 18 17.36 -49.38 -3.08
C PHE A 18 16.30 -48.48 -3.70
N GLY A 19 15.10 -48.44 -3.08
CA GLY A 19 14.07 -47.53 -3.44
C GLY A 19 14.61 -46.08 -3.35
N ARG A 20 14.53 -45.35 -4.46
CA ARG A 20 14.73 -43.89 -4.43
C ARG A 20 13.68 -43.35 -3.46
N GLU A 21 14.11 -42.87 -2.31
CA GLU A 21 13.25 -41.96 -1.51
C GLU A 21 12.87 -40.79 -2.39
N LEU A 22 11.59 -40.64 -2.61
CA LEU A 22 11.03 -39.44 -3.27
C LEU A 22 11.41 -38.24 -2.41
N PRO A 23 11.87 -37.13 -3.02
CA PRO A 23 12.15 -35.93 -2.27
C PRO A 23 10.87 -35.49 -1.51
N PRO A 24 11.01 -34.91 -0.32
CA PRO A 24 9.85 -34.44 0.45
C PRO A 24 9.01 -33.50 -0.42
N PRO A 25 7.67 -33.57 -0.33
CA PRO A 25 6.78 -32.71 -1.11
C PRO A 25 7.14 -31.26 -0.85
N SER A 26 7.07 -30.41 -1.90
CA SER A 26 7.29 -28.98 -1.75
C SER A 26 6.30 -28.41 -0.72
N PRO A 27 6.64 -27.30 -0.01
CA PRO A 27 5.73 -26.68 0.96
C PRO A 27 4.32 -26.43 0.43
N ALA A 28 4.20 -26.09 -0.85
CA ALA A 28 2.92 -25.91 -1.55
C ALA A 28 2.17 -27.25 -1.76
N ALA A 29 2.88 -28.35 -1.98
CA ALA A 29 2.27 -29.69 -2.10
C ALA A 29 1.84 -30.24 -0.75
N ALA A 30 2.59 -29.98 0.33
CA ALA A 30 2.21 -30.36 1.69
C ALA A 30 0.93 -29.67 2.16
N LEU A 31 0.77 -28.38 1.89
CA LEU A 31 -0.44 -27.61 2.19
C LEU A 31 -1.67 -28.12 1.43
N ARG A 32 -1.51 -28.64 0.20
CA ARG A 32 -2.61 -29.25 -0.59
C ARG A 32 -3.08 -30.59 -0.06
N MET A 33 -2.22 -31.36 0.59
CA MET A 33 -2.59 -32.69 1.14
C MET A 33 -3.41 -32.59 2.44
N ASP A 34 -3.23 -31.53 3.23
CA ASP A 34 -4.00 -31.30 4.47
C ASP A 34 -5.41 -30.72 4.23
N ALA A 35 -5.69 -30.21 3.04
CA ALA A 35 -6.98 -29.58 2.71
C ALA A 35 -8.13 -30.57 2.43
N ALA A 36 -7.87 -31.87 2.44
CA ALA A 36 -8.85 -32.89 2.00
C ALA A 36 -9.69 -33.53 3.12
N GLY A 37 -9.77 -32.95 4.33
CA GLY A 37 -10.59 -33.66 5.31
C GLY A 37 -10.66 -33.19 6.76
N ARG A 38 -10.55 -31.89 7.08
CA ARG A 38 -10.96 -31.34 8.41
C ARG A 38 -11.36 -29.88 8.22
N ASP A 39 -12.09 -29.29 9.19
CA ASP A 39 -12.37 -27.85 9.23
C ASP A 39 -11.06 -27.07 8.97
N ALA A 40 -10.82 -26.74 7.71
CA ALA A 40 -9.52 -26.24 7.26
C ALA A 40 -9.25 -24.92 7.98
N ASN A 41 -8.17 -24.85 8.75
CA ASN A 41 -7.72 -23.60 9.35
C ASN A 41 -7.60 -22.54 8.23
N PRO A 42 -8.43 -21.49 8.22
CA PRO A 42 -8.43 -20.49 7.14
C PRO A 42 -7.08 -19.75 7.00
N LEU A 43 -6.24 -19.85 8.02
CA LEU A 43 -4.90 -19.25 8.06
C LEU A 43 -3.78 -20.30 7.96
N ALA A 44 -4.03 -21.47 7.36
CA ALA A 44 -3.04 -22.53 7.21
C ALA A 44 -1.77 -22.05 6.46
N GLY A 45 -1.90 -21.11 5.51
CA GLY A 45 -0.77 -20.49 4.79
C GLY A 45 0.05 -19.49 5.61
N TYR A 46 -0.31 -19.23 6.87
CA TYR A 46 0.28 -18.18 7.69
C TYR A 46 0.66 -18.65 9.09
N ARG A 47 1.89 -18.35 9.52
CA ARG A 47 2.34 -18.52 10.90
C ARG A 47 1.99 -17.24 11.67
N ILE A 48 0.97 -17.30 12.54
CA ILE A 48 0.46 -16.14 13.28
C ILE A 48 1.39 -15.79 14.44
N GLY A 49 1.73 -14.49 14.55
CA GLY A 49 2.56 -13.92 15.60
C GLY A 49 1.78 -13.03 16.57
N LYS A 50 2.50 -12.05 17.17
CA LYS A 50 1.96 -11.13 18.19
C LYS A 50 0.87 -10.22 17.62
N THR A 51 0.02 -9.70 18.52
CA THR A 51 -0.94 -8.65 18.19
C THR A 51 -0.19 -7.32 18.03
N LEU A 52 -0.48 -6.60 16.96
CA LEU A 52 0.05 -5.26 16.65
C LEU A 52 -0.87 -4.16 17.17
N GLY A 53 -2.19 -4.37 17.08
CA GLY A 53 -3.18 -3.40 17.52
C GLY A 53 -4.56 -4.05 17.73
N ILE A 54 -5.42 -3.36 18.48
CA ILE A 54 -6.81 -3.78 18.73
C ILE A 54 -7.70 -2.61 18.30
N GLY A 55 -8.64 -2.90 17.39
CA GLY A 55 -9.64 -1.94 16.93
C GLY A 55 -11.06 -2.32 17.34
N SER A 56 -12.02 -1.46 17.04
CA SER A 56 -13.44 -1.63 17.42
C SER A 56 -14.03 -2.96 16.93
N PHE A 57 -13.66 -3.42 15.73
CA PHE A 57 -14.24 -4.62 15.11
C PHE A 57 -13.38 -5.88 15.27
N GLY A 58 -12.13 -5.74 15.76
CA GLY A 58 -11.22 -6.87 15.82
C GLY A 58 -9.81 -6.49 16.24
N LYS A 59 -8.84 -7.23 15.73
CA LYS A 59 -7.42 -7.06 16.05
C LYS A 59 -6.54 -7.22 14.82
N VAL A 60 -5.38 -6.59 14.84
CA VAL A 60 -4.33 -6.75 13.82
C VAL A 60 -3.20 -7.58 14.40
N LYS A 61 -2.78 -8.62 13.70
CA LYS A 61 -1.65 -9.47 14.08
C LYS A 61 -0.58 -9.45 13.01
N ILE A 62 0.68 -9.54 13.43
CA ILE A 62 1.75 -9.89 12.51
C ILE A 62 1.65 -11.39 12.19
N ALA A 63 1.96 -11.76 10.96
CA ALA A 63 2.09 -13.14 10.56
C ALA A 63 3.22 -13.29 9.54
N GLU A 64 3.65 -14.52 9.31
CA GLU A 64 4.63 -14.88 8.30
C GLU A 64 3.95 -15.81 7.28
N HIS A 65 4.00 -15.44 6.01
CA HIS A 65 3.50 -16.29 4.93
C HIS A 65 4.44 -17.49 4.75
N ILE A 66 3.93 -18.71 4.96
CA ILE A 66 4.76 -19.93 5.10
C ILE A 66 5.59 -20.19 3.85
N ILE A 67 5.01 -20.02 2.65
CA ILE A 67 5.68 -20.35 1.38
C ILE A 67 6.81 -19.36 1.08
N THR A 68 6.58 -18.07 1.28
CA THR A 68 7.56 -17.03 0.89
C THR A 68 8.43 -16.53 2.05
N GLY A 69 8.09 -16.87 3.30
CA GLY A 69 8.77 -16.38 4.50
C GLY A 69 8.56 -14.89 4.79
N HIS A 70 7.71 -14.19 4.01
CA HIS A 70 7.50 -12.76 4.16
C HIS A 70 6.51 -12.44 5.28
N LYS A 71 6.80 -11.34 6.00
CA LYS A 71 5.92 -10.83 7.05
C LYS A 71 4.76 -10.05 6.47
N VAL A 72 3.56 -10.30 7.00
CA VAL A 72 2.30 -9.64 6.66
C VAL A 72 1.61 -9.16 7.93
N ALA A 73 0.69 -8.22 7.79
CA ALA A 73 -0.27 -7.83 8.83
C ALA A 73 -1.63 -8.43 8.50
N ILE A 74 -2.25 -9.12 9.44
CA ILE A 74 -3.58 -9.70 9.26
C ILE A 74 -4.56 -8.97 10.18
N LYS A 75 -5.48 -8.20 9.59
CA LYS A 75 -6.60 -7.54 10.26
C LYS A 75 -7.74 -8.57 10.36
N ILE A 76 -8.03 -9.00 11.57
CA ILE A 76 -9.06 -10.00 11.88
C ILE A 76 -10.32 -9.24 12.29
N LEU A 77 -11.36 -9.33 11.50
CA LEU A 77 -12.61 -8.59 11.67
C LEU A 77 -13.74 -9.56 12.05
N ASN A 78 -14.30 -9.37 13.24
CA ASN A 78 -15.36 -10.26 13.74
C ASN A 78 -16.73 -9.90 13.14
N ARG A 79 -17.36 -10.83 12.42
CA ARG A 79 -18.62 -10.60 11.71
C ARG A 79 -19.77 -10.23 12.62
N ARG A 80 -19.85 -10.85 13.84
CA ARG A 80 -20.92 -10.53 14.79
C ARG A 80 -20.82 -9.08 15.23
N LYS A 81 -19.59 -8.59 15.54
CA LYS A 81 -19.36 -7.18 15.91
C LYS A 81 -19.67 -6.23 14.75
N ILE A 82 -19.25 -6.57 13.54
CA ILE A 82 -19.53 -5.76 12.34
C ILE A 82 -21.04 -5.62 12.14
N LYS A 83 -21.77 -6.73 12.26
CA LYS A 83 -23.23 -6.76 12.09
C LYS A 83 -23.94 -5.98 13.21
N SER A 84 -23.54 -6.18 14.48
CA SER A 84 -24.15 -5.47 15.62
C SER A 84 -23.93 -3.95 15.59
N MET A 85 -22.91 -3.48 14.87
CA MET A 85 -22.59 -2.06 14.69
C MET A 85 -23.02 -1.50 13.33
N GLU A 86 -23.73 -2.28 12.52
CA GLU A 86 -24.21 -1.90 11.17
C GLU A 86 -23.09 -1.44 10.23
N MET A 87 -21.90 -2.04 10.34
CA MET A 87 -20.70 -1.61 9.62
C MET A 87 -20.35 -2.49 8.40
N GLU A 88 -21.21 -3.45 8.04
CA GLU A 88 -20.93 -4.41 6.94
C GLU A 88 -20.59 -3.73 5.62
N GLU A 89 -21.38 -2.73 5.24
CA GLU A 89 -21.16 -2.00 3.97
C GLU A 89 -19.88 -1.16 3.99
N LYS A 90 -19.49 -0.62 5.15
CA LYS A 90 -18.22 0.10 5.28
C LYS A 90 -17.03 -0.84 5.14
N VAL A 91 -17.05 -1.99 5.81
CA VAL A 91 -15.99 -3.01 5.71
C VAL A 91 -15.86 -3.55 4.28
N LYS A 92 -16.96 -3.88 3.63
CA LYS A 92 -16.98 -4.32 2.23
C LYS A 92 -16.39 -3.26 1.29
N ARG A 93 -16.71 -1.98 1.53
CA ARG A 93 -16.20 -0.84 0.76
C ARG A 93 -14.69 -0.66 0.97
N GLU A 94 -14.21 -0.69 2.22
CA GLU A 94 -12.77 -0.62 2.55
C GLU A 94 -11.99 -1.71 1.79
N ILE A 95 -12.44 -2.96 1.87
CA ILE A 95 -11.84 -4.09 1.16
C ILE A 95 -11.85 -3.85 -0.37
N LYS A 96 -12.98 -3.39 -0.91
CA LYS A 96 -13.11 -3.12 -2.35
C LYS A 96 -12.14 -2.02 -2.81
N ILE A 97 -12.00 -0.95 -2.04
CA ILE A 97 -11.08 0.15 -2.32
C ILE A 97 -9.62 -0.35 -2.28
N LEU A 98 -9.23 -1.04 -1.22
CA LEU A 98 -7.86 -1.57 -1.08
C LEU A 98 -7.48 -2.55 -2.19
N ARG A 99 -8.42 -3.34 -2.71
CA ARG A 99 -8.18 -4.24 -3.86
C ARG A 99 -7.86 -3.50 -5.16
N LEU A 100 -8.27 -2.24 -5.29
CA LEU A 100 -8.00 -1.42 -6.48
C LEU A 100 -6.59 -0.82 -6.46
N PHE A 101 -5.97 -0.70 -5.28
CA PHE A 101 -4.77 0.10 -5.10
C PHE A 101 -3.48 -0.70 -5.26
N MET A 102 -2.59 -0.13 -6.06
CA MET A 102 -1.21 -0.58 -6.23
C MET A 102 -0.32 0.66 -6.34
N HIS A 103 0.11 1.18 -5.18
CA HIS A 103 0.88 2.41 -5.10
C HIS A 103 1.95 2.32 -4.02
N PRO A 104 3.18 2.84 -4.24
CA PRO A 104 4.28 2.75 -3.27
C PRO A 104 3.98 3.36 -1.91
N HIS A 105 3.13 4.37 -1.84
CA HIS A 105 2.78 5.09 -0.61
C HIS A 105 1.36 4.79 -0.09
N ILE A 106 0.78 3.68 -0.50
CA ILE A 106 -0.49 3.16 0.03
C ILE A 106 -0.26 1.73 0.50
N ILE A 107 -0.88 1.36 1.63
CA ILE A 107 -0.80 0.00 2.17
C ILE A 107 -1.33 -1.02 1.16
N ARG A 108 -0.56 -2.09 0.93
CA ARG A 108 -0.93 -3.14 -0.03
C ARG A 108 -1.88 -4.15 0.62
N LEU A 109 -2.95 -4.51 -0.08
CA LEU A 109 -3.80 -5.66 0.24
C LEU A 109 -3.33 -6.86 -0.59
N TYR A 110 -3.01 -7.99 0.06
CA TYR A 110 -2.60 -9.21 -0.62
C TYR A 110 -3.76 -10.20 -0.76
N GLU A 111 -4.52 -10.40 0.31
CA GLU A 111 -5.55 -11.42 0.36
C GLU A 111 -6.70 -11.05 1.30
N VAL A 112 -7.90 -11.54 0.99
CA VAL A 112 -9.04 -11.50 1.90
C VAL A 112 -9.60 -12.91 2.03
N ILE A 113 -9.51 -13.47 3.23
CA ILE A 113 -10.05 -14.77 3.56
C ILE A 113 -11.36 -14.57 4.30
N ASP A 114 -12.43 -15.04 3.70
CA ASP A 114 -13.80 -14.85 4.19
C ASP A 114 -14.32 -16.14 4.81
N THR A 115 -14.70 -16.08 6.09
CA THR A 115 -15.26 -17.21 6.83
C THR A 115 -16.60 -16.84 7.46
N PRO A 116 -17.39 -17.82 7.91
CA PRO A 116 -18.66 -17.55 8.59
C PRO A 116 -18.52 -16.71 9.87
N ALA A 117 -17.39 -16.80 10.58
CA ALA A 117 -17.18 -16.13 11.86
C ALA A 117 -16.42 -14.79 11.72
N ASP A 118 -15.40 -14.76 10.86
CA ASP A 118 -14.47 -13.65 10.76
C ASP A 118 -14.10 -13.37 9.29
N ILE A 119 -13.66 -12.14 9.02
CA ILE A 119 -13.00 -11.73 7.78
C ILE A 119 -11.55 -11.44 8.10
N TYR A 120 -10.62 -12.10 7.40
CA TYR A 120 -9.20 -11.88 7.54
C TYR A 120 -8.71 -11.06 6.35
N VAL A 121 -8.17 -9.89 6.62
CA VAL A 121 -7.61 -8.99 5.60
C VAL A 121 -6.10 -9.04 5.73
N VAL A 122 -5.44 -9.69 4.78
CA VAL A 122 -3.98 -9.85 4.74
C VAL A 122 -3.36 -8.69 3.98
N MET A 123 -2.54 -7.91 4.68
CA MET A 123 -1.99 -6.66 4.18
C MET A 123 -0.48 -6.58 4.37
N GLU A 124 0.12 -5.62 3.73
CA GLU A 124 1.51 -5.23 3.92
C GLU A 124 1.82 -4.98 5.40
N TYR A 125 2.90 -5.61 5.90
CA TYR A 125 3.43 -5.32 7.23
C TYR A 125 4.42 -4.17 7.17
N VAL A 126 4.16 -3.13 7.94
CA VAL A 126 5.00 -1.94 8.06
C VAL A 126 5.63 -1.92 9.45
N LYS A 127 6.97 -1.79 9.51
CA LYS A 127 7.74 -2.11 10.73
C LYS A 127 7.87 -0.95 11.71
N SER A 128 7.97 0.29 11.22
CA SER A 128 8.45 1.43 12.02
C SER A 128 7.34 2.25 12.69
N GLY A 129 6.09 1.73 12.71
CA GLY A 129 4.99 2.37 13.42
C GLY A 129 4.34 3.52 12.66
N GLU A 130 3.73 4.43 13.40
CA GLU A 130 2.95 5.56 12.90
C GLU A 130 3.82 6.81 12.75
N LEU A 131 3.51 7.64 11.76
CA LEU A 131 4.13 8.97 11.62
C LEU A 131 3.81 9.85 12.85
N PHE A 132 2.69 9.59 13.51
CA PHE A 132 2.33 10.25 14.76
C PHE A 132 3.42 10.07 15.83
N ASP A 133 3.79 8.82 16.12
CA ASP A 133 4.84 8.50 17.11
C ASP A 133 6.17 9.16 16.76
N TYR A 134 6.49 9.15 15.46
CA TYR A 134 7.70 9.79 14.94
C TYR A 134 7.73 11.31 15.18
N ILE A 135 6.60 12.00 14.97
CA ILE A 135 6.47 13.44 15.25
C ILE A 135 6.56 13.70 16.77
N VAL A 136 5.90 12.88 17.59
CA VAL A 136 5.93 13.01 19.05
C VAL A 136 7.35 12.84 19.61
N GLU A 137 8.10 11.85 19.09
CA GLU A 137 9.47 11.58 19.53
C GLU A 137 10.44 12.70 19.13
N LYS A 138 10.36 13.17 17.87
CA LYS A 138 11.30 14.16 17.33
C LYS A 138 10.91 15.62 17.55
N GLY A 139 9.63 15.88 17.85
CA GLY A 139 9.06 17.21 17.82
C GLY A 139 8.94 17.72 16.38
N ARG A 140 9.21 19.01 16.15
CA ARG A 140 9.21 19.58 14.79
C ARG A 140 10.32 18.98 13.95
N LEU A 141 10.00 18.63 12.70
CA LEU A 141 10.97 18.11 11.76
C LEU A 141 11.73 19.24 11.03
N GLN A 142 12.92 18.93 10.56
CA GLN A 142 13.61 19.80 9.61
C GLN A 142 12.82 19.86 8.30
N GLU A 143 12.84 21.04 7.65
CA GLU A 143 11.99 21.28 6.47
C GLU A 143 12.21 20.27 5.34
N GLU A 144 13.43 19.79 5.13
CA GLU A 144 13.72 18.79 4.11
C GLU A 144 13.11 17.43 4.43
N GLU A 145 13.13 17.03 5.69
CA GLU A 145 12.53 15.78 6.15
C GLU A 145 11.00 15.86 6.07
N ALA A 146 10.41 16.95 6.54
CA ALA A 146 8.98 17.22 6.41
C ALA A 146 8.53 17.21 4.94
N ARG A 147 9.32 17.82 4.05
CA ARG A 147 9.05 17.84 2.61
C ARG A 147 9.06 16.46 2.00
N ARG A 148 10.02 15.61 2.36
CA ARG A 148 10.10 14.23 1.89
C ARG A 148 8.84 13.43 2.27
N PHE A 149 8.39 13.50 3.52
CA PHE A 149 7.16 12.87 3.95
C PHE A 149 5.95 13.43 3.20
N PHE A 150 5.85 14.74 3.12
CA PHE A 150 4.73 15.40 2.49
C PHE A 150 4.61 15.08 0.98
N GLN A 151 5.73 15.03 0.26
CA GLN A 151 5.77 14.65 -1.16
C GLN A 151 5.22 13.22 -1.36
N GLN A 152 5.55 12.29 -0.47
CA GLN A 152 5.04 10.93 -0.50
C GLN A 152 3.54 10.85 -0.18
N ILE A 153 3.07 11.62 0.82
CA ILE A 153 1.65 11.71 1.19
C ILE A 153 0.84 12.23 0.01
N ILE A 154 1.25 13.35 -0.58
CA ILE A 154 0.54 13.95 -1.73
C ILE A 154 0.50 12.99 -2.92
N SER A 155 1.56 12.24 -3.20
CA SER A 155 1.57 11.23 -4.26
C SER A 155 0.52 10.14 -4.02
N GLY A 156 0.43 9.62 -2.79
CA GLY A 156 -0.57 8.62 -2.43
C GLY A 156 -2.01 9.17 -2.49
N VAL A 157 -2.22 10.39 -2.01
CA VAL A 157 -3.54 11.06 -2.05
C VAL A 157 -3.97 11.35 -3.49
N GLU A 158 -3.06 11.84 -4.33
CA GLU A 158 -3.33 12.03 -5.77
C GLU A 158 -3.76 10.73 -6.44
N TYR A 159 -3.07 9.62 -6.14
CA TYR A 159 -3.45 8.31 -6.66
C TYR A 159 -4.85 7.87 -6.20
N CYS A 160 -5.21 8.10 -4.92
CA CYS A 160 -6.56 7.85 -4.44
C CYS A 160 -7.59 8.65 -5.24
N HIS A 161 -7.38 9.96 -5.39
CA HIS A 161 -8.31 10.86 -6.10
C HIS A 161 -8.45 10.49 -7.59
N ARG A 162 -7.37 10.11 -8.26
CA ARG A 162 -7.41 9.61 -9.65
C ARG A 162 -8.22 8.31 -9.79
N ASN A 163 -8.24 7.47 -8.75
CA ASN A 163 -9.09 6.28 -8.67
C ASN A 163 -10.48 6.58 -8.10
N MET A 164 -10.89 7.86 -8.07
CA MET A 164 -12.19 8.32 -7.59
C MET A 164 -12.46 7.96 -6.11
N VAL A 165 -11.42 7.90 -5.28
CA VAL A 165 -11.53 7.61 -3.85
C VAL A 165 -11.03 8.79 -3.03
N VAL A 166 -11.83 9.21 -2.05
CA VAL A 166 -11.47 10.19 -1.02
C VAL A 166 -11.22 9.46 0.29
N HIS A 167 -10.12 9.77 0.96
CA HIS A 167 -9.72 9.10 2.20
C HIS A 167 -10.57 9.54 3.40
N ARG A 168 -10.73 10.84 3.62
CA ARG A 168 -11.58 11.50 4.65
C ARG A 168 -11.14 11.35 6.11
N ASP A 169 -10.06 10.63 6.38
CA ASP A 169 -9.47 10.49 7.72
C ASP A 169 -7.92 10.48 7.64
N LEU A 170 -7.38 11.39 6.83
CA LEU A 170 -5.93 11.59 6.79
C LEU A 170 -5.45 12.25 8.07
N LYS A 171 -4.54 11.56 8.77
CA LYS A 171 -3.90 12.00 10.01
C LYS A 171 -2.62 11.19 10.24
N PRO A 172 -1.67 11.66 11.05
CA PRO A 172 -0.39 10.97 11.25
C PRO A 172 -0.51 9.54 11.79
N GLU A 173 -1.58 9.21 12.51
CA GLU A 173 -1.88 7.85 13.00
C GLU A 173 -2.21 6.87 11.86
N ASN A 174 -2.77 7.38 10.74
CA ASN A 174 -3.09 6.59 9.54
C ASN A 174 -1.97 6.61 8.50
N LEU A 175 -0.83 7.21 8.82
CA LEU A 175 0.38 7.26 7.99
C LEU A 175 1.47 6.41 8.64
N LEU A 176 1.67 5.21 8.11
CA LEU A 176 2.65 4.26 8.65
C LEU A 176 4.02 4.47 8.00
N LEU A 177 5.09 4.16 8.74
CA LEU A 177 6.46 4.27 8.25
C LEU A 177 7.09 2.89 8.04
N ASP A 178 7.67 2.66 6.87
CA ASP A 178 8.46 1.45 6.61
C ASP A 178 9.85 1.54 7.24
N SER A 179 10.67 0.49 7.09
CA SER A 179 12.02 0.43 7.64
C SER A 179 13.00 1.46 7.06
N LYS A 180 12.66 2.09 5.94
CA LYS A 180 13.42 3.17 5.28
C LYS A 180 12.79 4.55 5.55
N CYS A 181 11.82 4.64 6.47
CA CYS A 181 11.03 5.83 6.74
C CYS A 181 10.28 6.34 5.51
N ASN A 182 9.73 5.46 4.66
CA ASN A 182 8.78 5.85 3.63
C ASN A 182 7.36 5.73 4.16
N VAL A 183 6.51 6.69 3.75
CA VAL A 183 5.11 6.75 4.18
C VAL A 183 4.25 5.72 3.44
N LYS A 184 3.34 5.10 4.18
CA LYS A 184 2.28 4.22 3.71
C LYS A 184 0.94 4.70 4.26
N ILE A 185 0.06 5.20 3.40
CA ILE A 185 -1.31 5.58 3.78
C ILE A 185 -2.09 4.32 4.09
N ALA A 186 -2.71 4.27 5.26
CA ALA A 186 -3.48 3.14 5.78
C ALA A 186 -4.85 3.57 6.27
N ASP A 187 -5.67 2.61 6.67
CA ASP A 187 -7.02 2.77 7.24
C ASP A 187 -8.01 3.53 6.35
N PHE A 188 -8.51 2.84 5.34
CA PHE A 188 -9.54 3.32 4.42
C PHE A 188 -10.98 3.12 4.95
N GLY A 189 -11.14 2.88 6.24
CA GLY A 189 -12.44 2.61 6.88
C GLY A 189 -13.47 3.73 6.77
N LEU A 190 -13.03 4.98 6.62
CA LEU A 190 -13.90 6.15 6.39
C LEU A 190 -13.91 6.61 4.92
N SER A 191 -13.17 5.98 4.04
CA SER A 191 -13.07 6.35 2.63
C SER A 191 -14.39 6.18 1.87
N ASN A 192 -14.54 6.93 0.80
CA ASN A 192 -15.69 6.81 -0.08
C ASN A 192 -15.29 6.96 -1.55
N VAL A 193 -16.09 6.32 -2.42
CA VAL A 193 -15.95 6.45 -3.87
C VAL A 193 -16.72 7.68 -4.32
N MET A 194 -16.06 8.57 -5.03
CA MET A 194 -16.68 9.73 -5.66
C MET A 194 -17.53 9.27 -6.85
N ARG A 195 -18.64 9.95 -7.08
CA ARG A 195 -19.51 9.74 -8.24
C ARG A 195 -19.88 11.10 -8.81
N ASP A 196 -19.82 11.24 -10.11
CA ASP A 196 -20.19 12.50 -10.77
C ASP A 196 -21.59 12.95 -10.39
N GLY A 197 -21.71 14.22 -10.02
CA GLY A 197 -22.98 14.81 -9.57
C GLY A 197 -23.43 14.45 -8.16
N HIS A 198 -22.67 13.64 -7.41
CA HIS A 198 -23.00 13.25 -6.04
C HIS A 198 -22.09 13.89 -5.02
N PHE A 199 -22.65 14.67 -4.10
CA PHE A 199 -21.92 15.23 -2.97
C PHE A 199 -21.98 14.33 -1.73
N LEU A 200 -20.94 14.41 -0.91
CA LEU A 200 -20.83 13.71 0.36
C LEU A 200 -21.36 14.59 1.49
N LYS A 201 -22.00 14.01 2.50
CA LYS A 201 -22.58 14.75 3.64
C LYS A 201 -22.11 14.20 4.99
N THR A 202 -21.45 13.05 5.01
CA THR A 202 -21.10 12.38 6.27
C THR A 202 -20.05 13.17 7.05
N SER A 203 -20.36 13.59 8.27
CA SER A 203 -19.37 14.08 9.22
C SER A 203 -18.55 12.88 9.74
N CYS A 204 -17.27 12.89 9.49
CA CYS A 204 -16.35 11.81 9.84
C CYS A 204 -14.92 12.33 10.01
N GLY A 205 -14.04 11.49 10.57
CA GLY A 205 -12.63 11.80 10.78
C GLY A 205 -12.33 12.34 12.18
N SER A 206 -11.05 12.56 12.45
CA SER A 206 -10.55 13.14 13.70
C SER A 206 -10.76 14.66 13.68
N PRO A 207 -11.38 15.26 14.70
CA PRO A 207 -11.80 16.67 14.66
C PRO A 207 -10.70 17.65 14.27
N ASN A 208 -9.49 17.48 14.80
CA ASN A 208 -8.36 18.40 14.55
C ASN A 208 -7.89 18.41 13.09
N TYR A 209 -8.16 17.34 12.32
CA TYR A 209 -7.78 17.18 10.92
C TYR A 209 -8.95 17.38 9.96
N ALA A 210 -10.19 17.45 10.49
CA ALA A 210 -11.39 17.54 9.67
C ALA A 210 -11.60 18.96 9.11
N ALA A 211 -11.99 19.03 7.83
CA ALA A 211 -12.23 20.30 7.14
C ALA A 211 -13.48 21.02 7.68
N PRO A 212 -13.55 22.37 7.58
CA PRO A 212 -14.66 23.17 8.05
C PRO A 212 -16.03 22.74 7.51
N GLU A 213 -16.10 22.36 6.22
CA GLU A 213 -17.31 21.87 5.57
C GLU A 213 -17.79 20.54 6.15
N VAL A 214 -16.87 19.64 6.53
CA VAL A 214 -17.18 18.35 7.17
C VAL A 214 -17.74 18.56 8.57
N ILE A 215 -17.08 19.40 9.38
CA ILE A 215 -17.53 19.74 10.75
C ILE A 215 -18.87 20.46 10.73
N SER A 216 -19.15 21.25 9.68
CA SER A 216 -20.40 21.98 9.53
C SER A 216 -21.53 21.14 8.94
N GLY A 217 -21.29 19.88 8.58
CA GLY A 217 -22.27 18.99 7.94
C GLY A 217 -22.72 19.49 6.56
N LYS A 218 -21.91 20.31 5.89
CA LYS A 218 -22.19 20.78 4.54
C LYS A 218 -21.93 19.68 3.51
N LEU A 219 -22.48 19.85 2.33
CA LEU A 219 -22.15 19.01 1.17
C LEU A 219 -20.73 19.33 0.68
N TYR A 220 -19.96 18.29 0.30
CA TYR A 220 -18.61 18.45 -0.25
C TYR A 220 -18.35 17.44 -1.36
N ALA A 221 -17.50 17.79 -2.31
CA ALA A 221 -17.16 16.93 -3.45
C ALA A 221 -16.19 15.81 -3.03
N GLY A 222 -15.21 16.13 -2.21
CA GLY A 222 -14.33 15.14 -1.61
C GLY A 222 -12.84 15.51 -1.59
N PRO A 223 -12.17 15.71 -2.73
CA PRO A 223 -10.72 15.96 -2.77
C PRO A 223 -10.27 17.13 -1.87
N GLU A 224 -11.08 18.16 -1.77
CA GLU A 224 -10.81 19.36 -0.96
C GLU A 224 -10.68 19.06 0.53
N VAL A 225 -11.38 18.05 1.05
CA VAL A 225 -11.28 17.68 2.47
C VAL A 225 -9.96 16.99 2.78
N ASP A 226 -9.47 16.16 1.87
CA ASP A 226 -8.15 15.51 2.01
C ASP A 226 -7.02 16.55 1.90
N VAL A 227 -7.18 17.58 1.04
CA VAL A 227 -6.21 18.70 0.95
C VAL A 227 -6.12 19.48 2.26
N TRP A 228 -7.26 19.76 2.91
CA TRP A 228 -7.26 20.37 4.24
C TRP A 228 -6.49 19.53 5.25
N SER A 229 -6.79 18.23 5.35
CA SER A 229 -6.11 17.31 6.25
C SER A 229 -4.60 17.25 5.96
N CYS A 230 -4.19 17.23 4.67
CA CYS A 230 -2.78 17.34 4.29
C CYS A 230 -2.14 18.65 4.76
N GLY A 231 -2.87 19.76 4.75
CA GLY A 231 -2.40 21.05 5.27
C GLY A 231 -2.16 21.02 6.78
N VAL A 232 -3.07 20.40 7.54
CA VAL A 232 -2.89 20.17 8.98
C VAL A 232 -1.68 19.30 9.26
N ILE A 233 -1.50 18.21 8.49
CA ILE A 233 -0.34 17.32 8.61
C ILE A 233 0.96 18.07 8.30
N LEU A 234 1.01 18.86 7.22
CA LEU A 234 2.19 19.65 6.88
C LEU A 234 2.56 20.63 7.99
N TYR A 235 1.57 21.31 8.56
CA TYR A 235 1.78 22.17 9.70
C TYR A 235 2.36 21.38 10.90
N ALA A 236 1.79 20.23 11.23
CA ALA A 236 2.26 19.40 12.33
C ALA A 236 3.70 18.90 12.11
N LEU A 237 4.07 18.51 10.89
CA LEU A 237 5.44 18.11 10.55
C LEU A 237 6.45 19.24 10.77
N LEU A 238 6.11 20.46 10.38
CA LEU A 238 7.02 21.62 10.43
C LEU A 238 7.04 22.33 11.78
N CYS A 239 5.94 22.24 12.56
CA CYS A 239 5.78 22.96 13.82
C CYS A 239 5.87 22.07 15.06
N GLY A 240 5.64 20.75 14.92
CA GLY A 240 5.54 19.80 16.04
C GLY A 240 4.25 19.95 16.86
N THR A 241 3.33 20.83 16.43
CA THR A 241 2.05 21.11 17.06
C THR A 241 0.95 21.20 16.01
N LEU A 242 -0.30 21.12 16.42
CA LEU A 242 -1.45 21.29 15.54
C LEU A 242 -1.76 22.78 15.27
N PRO A 243 -2.25 23.14 14.07
CA PRO A 243 -2.71 24.53 13.80
C PRO A 243 -4.00 24.85 14.56
N PHE A 244 -4.85 23.84 14.74
CA PHE A 244 -6.11 23.97 15.47
C PHE A 244 -6.10 22.96 16.62
N ASP A 245 -6.09 23.46 17.84
CA ASP A 245 -6.14 22.68 19.05
C ASP A 245 -6.87 23.44 20.15
N ASP A 246 -7.71 22.73 20.92
CA ASP A 246 -8.42 23.27 22.07
C ASP A 246 -9.02 22.10 22.87
N GLU A 247 -8.93 22.15 24.20
CA GLU A 247 -9.54 21.15 25.06
C GLU A 247 -11.08 21.16 24.96
N ASN A 248 -11.65 22.33 24.64
CA ASN A 248 -13.07 22.52 24.46
C ASN A 248 -13.44 22.31 22.97
N ILE A 249 -14.17 21.24 22.65
CA ILE A 249 -14.57 20.90 21.29
C ILE A 249 -15.33 22.01 20.54
N PRO A 250 -16.32 22.71 21.15
CA PRO A 250 -16.94 23.89 20.54
C PRO A 250 -15.94 24.98 20.16
N ASN A 251 -14.94 25.26 21.00
CA ASN A 251 -13.90 26.24 20.69
C ASN A 251 -13.00 25.76 19.54
N LEU A 252 -12.59 24.49 19.55
CA LEU A 252 -11.86 23.86 18.44
C LEU A 252 -12.63 24.05 17.12
N PHE A 253 -13.91 23.73 17.12
CA PHE A 253 -14.77 23.91 15.92
C PHE A 253 -14.88 25.36 15.48
N LYS A 254 -14.92 26.31 16.42
CA LYS A 254 -14.93 27.76 16.11
C LYS A 254 -13.61 28.18 15.45
N LYS A 255 -12.45 27.71 15.97
CA LYS A 255 -11.14 27.97 15.36
C LYS A 255 -11.05 27.41 13.94
N ILE A 256 -11.45 26.15 13.74
CA ILE A 256 -11.43 25.50 12.41
C ILE A 256 -12.36 26.23 11.43
N LYS A 257 -13.62 26.49 11.81
CA LYS A 257 -14.59 27.20 10.95
C LYS A 257 -14.19 28.63 10.63
N GLY A 258 -13.43 29.26 11.50
CA GLY A 258 -12.89 30.61 11.30
C GLY A 258 -11.54 30.65 10.61
N GLY A 259 -10.89 29.50 10.42
CA GLY A 259 -9.52 29.45 9.89
C GLY A 259 -8.51 30.17 10.80
N ILE A 260 -8.73 30.14 12.13
CA ILE A 260 -7.96 30.92 13.10
C ILE A 260 -6.82 30.08 13.63
N TYR A 261 -5.61 30.33 13.16
CA TYR A 261 -4.35 29.70 13.61
C TYR A 261 -3.18 30.67 13.42
N THR A 262 -2.02 30.36 13.97
CA THR A 262 -0.80 31.17 13.87
C THR A 262 0.23 30.49 12.97
N LEU A 263 1.04 31.27 12.26
CA LEU A 263 2.20 30.76 11.51
C LEU A 263 3.48 31.13 12.24
N PRO A 264 4.20 30.16 12.83
CA PRO A 264 5.45 30.41 13.52
C PRO A 264 6.52 31.08 12.64
N SER A 265 7.34 31.93 13.26
CA SER A 265 8.37 32.69 12.54
C SER A 265 9.49 31.86 11.92
N HIS A 266 9.72 30.64 12.43
CA HIS A 266 10.77 29.73 11.96
C HIS A 266 10.45 29.07 10.61
N LEU A 267 9.22 29.14 10.13
CA LEU A 267 8.81 28.61 8.84
C LEU A 267 9.47 29.40 7.69
N SER A 268 9.95 28.68 6.67
CA SER A 268 10.47 29.32 5.45
C SER A 268 9.39 30.14 4.73
N PRO A 269 9.77 31.13 3.92
CA PRO A 269 8.81 31.92 3.15
C PRO A 269 7.89 31.06 2.27
N LEU A 270 8.42 30.00 1.65
CA LEU A 270 7.63 29.08 0.81
C LEU A 270 6.67 28.21 1.61
N ALA A 271 7.05 27.75 2.83
CA ALA A 271 6.13 27.02 3.71
C ALA A 271 5.01 27.94 4.23
N ARG A 272 5.36 29.19 4.56
CA ARG A 272 4.39 30.23 4.97
C ARG A 272 3.43 30.61 3.86
N ASP A 273 3.78 30.42 2.58
CA ASP A 273 2.90 30.62 1.44
C ASP A 273 1.99 29.40 1.20
N LEU A 274 2.53 28.17 1.25
CA LEU A 274 1.80 26.96 0.93
C LEU A 274 0.72 26.59 1.98
N ILE A 275 1.07 26.61 3.27
CA ILE A 275 0.17 26.19 4.36
C ILE A 275 -1.16 26.96 4.33
N PRO A 276 -1.20 28.31 4.27
CA PRO A 276 -2.45 29.05 4.22
C PRO A 276 -3.32 28.74 2.99
N ARG A 277 -2.71 28.42 1.85
CA ARG A 277 -3.47 28.04 0.65
C ARG A 277 -4.19 26.70 0.82
N MET A 278 -3.62 25.77 1.63
CA MET A 278 -4.25 24.50 1.96
C MET A 278 -5.32 24.64 3.04
N LEU A 279 -5.15 25.54 3.99
CA LEU A 279 -6.04 25.80 5.11
C LEU A 279 -7.03 26.96 4.84
N VAL A 280 -7.45 27.12 3.58
CA VAL A 280 -8.53 28.03 3.20
C VAL A 280 -9.87 27.42 3.59
N VAL A 281 -10.68 28.17 4.35
CA VAL A 281 -11.99 27.70 4.85
C VAL A 281 -12.97 27.41 3.71
N ASP A 282 -13.00 28.26 2.67
CA ASP A 282 -13.81 28.05 1.49
C ASP A 282 -13.21 26.95 0.61
N PRO A 283 -13.85 25.76 0.48
CA PRO A 283 -13.30 24.65 -0.29
C PRO A 283 -13.07 24.97 -1.78
N MET A 284 -13.85 25.88 -2.35
CA MET A 284 -13.74 26.30 -3.76
C MET A 284 -12.53 27.19 -4.03
N LYS A 285 -11.95 27.81 -2.99
CA LYS A 285 -10.74 28.65 -3.06
C LYS A 285 -9.50 27.92 -2.53
N ARG A 286 -9.70 26.74 -1.97
CA ARG A 286 -8.61 25.91 -1.44
C ARG A 286 -7.77 25.37 -2.58
N ILE A 287 -6.45 25.41 -2.43
CA ILE A 287 -5.49 24.89 -3.40
C ILE A 287 -5.79 23.41 -3.73
N THR A 288 -5.63 23.03 -4.98
CA THR A 288 -5.80 21.65 -5.46
C THR A 288 -4.51 20.83 -5.35
N ILE A 289 -4.59 19.49 -5.39
CA ILE A 289 -3.41 18.60 -5.41
C ILE A 289 -2.49 18.98 -6.60
N ARG A 290 -3.05 19.29 -7.76
CA ARG A 290 -2.28 19.73 -8.94
C ARG A 290 -1.46 20.98 -8.64
N GLU A 291 -2.09 22.00 -8.07
CA GLU A 291 -1.42 23.26 -7.73
C GLU A 291 -0.38 23.08 -6.60
N ILE A 292 -0.63 22.19 -5.62
CA ILE A 292 0.36 21.80 -4.61
C ILE A 292 1.61 21.23 -5.29
N ARG A 293 1.44 20.33 -6.27
CA ARG A 293 2.55 19.73 -7.00
C ARG A 293 3.34 20.75 -7.83
N GLU A 294 2.69 21.82 -8.27
CA GLU A 294 3.33 22.92 -9.01
C GLU A 294 4.00 23.94 -8.10
N HIS A 295 3.70 23.93 -6.79
CA HIS A 295 4.25 24.88 -5.83
C HIS A 295 5.76 24.68 -5.60
N SER A 296 6.53 25.79 -5.53
CA SER A 296 7.98 25.77 -5.41
C SER A 296 8.47 25.02 -4.17
N TRP A 297 7.75 25.11 -3.04
CA TRP A 297 8.08 24.36 -1.83
C TRP A 297 8.01 22.84 -2.07
N PHE A 298 7.00 22.37 -2.79
CA PHE A 298 6.80 20.95 -3.10
C PHE A 298 7.83 20.44 -4.12
N LYS A 299 8.13 21.23 -5.16
CA LYS A 299 9.07 20.84 -6.23
C LYS A 299 10.53 20.76 -5.76
N ALA A 300 10.87 21.44 -4.66
CA ALA A 300 12.23 21.43 -4.15
C ALA A 300 12.67 19.99 -3.82
N ARG A 301 13.76 19.52 -4.43
CA ARG A 301 14.32 18.17 -4.25
C ARG A 301 13.30 17.03 -4.44
N LEU A 302 12.33 17.23 -5.34
CA LEU A 302 11.33 16.20 -5.64
C LEU A 302 12.02 14.97 -6.27
N PRO A 303 11.90 13.78 -5.65
CA PRO A 303 12.43 12.54 -6.23
C PRO A 303 11.81 12.26 -7.59
N ARG A 304 12.60 11.76 -8.53
CA ARG A 304 12.14 11.49 -9.91
C ARG A 304 10.91 10.59 -9.97
N TYR A 305 10.87 9.54 -9.14
CA TYR A 305 9.72 8.61 -9.10
C TYR A 305 8.41 9.27 -8.63
N LEU A 306 8.48 10.39 -7.89
CA LEU A 306 7.31 11.17 -7.49
C LEU A 306 6.97 12.28 -8.50
N ALA A 307 7.90 12.63 -9.39
CA ALA A 307 7.67 13.65 -10.41
C ALA A 307 6.71 13.18 -11.50
N VAL A 308 6.70 11.88 -11.78
CA VAL A 308 5.81 11.25 -12.76
C VAL A 308 4.66 10.58 -12.03
N PRO A 309 3.39 10.86 -12.41
CA PRO A 309 2.26 10.14 -11.85
C PRO A 309 2.39 8.63 -12.11
N PRO A 310 2.09 7.77 -11.12
CA PRO A 310 2.12 6.34 -11.34
C PRO A 310 1.13 5.94 -12.45
N PRO A 311 1.46 4.94 -13.27
CA PRO A 311 0.56 4.43 -14.29
C PRO A 311 -0.73 3.91 -13.66
N ASP A 312 -1.82 3.93 -14.41
CA ASP A 312 -3.10 3.40 -13.94
C ASP A 312 -2.99 1.92 -13.62
N THR A 313 -3.70 1.49 -12.57
CA THR A 313 -3.69 0.09 -12.10
C THR A 313 -3.95 -0.93 -13.23
N ALA A 314 -4.72 -0.54 -14.25
CA ALA A 314 -5.01 -1.38 -15.41
C ALA A 314 -3.78 -1.60 -16.31
N GLN A 315 -2.87 -0.64 -16.38
CA GLN A 315 -1.63 -0.73 -17.17
C GLN A 315 -0.54 -1.51 -16.40
N GLN A 316 -0.50 -1.36 -15.08
CA GLN A 316 0.46 -2.07 -14.21
C GLN A 316 0.31 -3.59 -14.26
N VAL A 317 -0.92 -4.10 -14.47
CA VAL A 317 -1.20 -5.55 -14.53
C VAL A 317 -0.78 -6.18 -15.87
N LYS A 318 -0.56 -5.37 -16.92
CA LYS A 318 -0.24 -5.92 -18.27
C LYS A 318 1.21 -6.40 -18.39
N LYS A 319 2.13 -5.90 -17.56
CA LYS A 319 3.55 -6.28 -17.61
C LYS A 319 3.88 -7.10 -16.37
N LEU A 320 3.98 -8.41 -16.55
CA LEU A 320 4.40 -9.31 -15.47
C LEU A 320 5.92 -9.24 -15.31
N ASP A 321 6.40 -9.34 -14.06
CA ASP A 321 7.83 -9.46 -13.78
C ASP A 321 8.26 -10.93 -13.94
N ASP A 322 9.02 -11.20 -14.99
CA ASP A 322 9.42 -12.57 -15.37
C ASP A 322 10.28 -13.26 -14.31
N GLU A 323 11.12 -12.52 -13.60
CA GLU A 323 11.97 -13.06 -12.53
C GLU A 323 11.10 -13.52 -11.35
N THR A 324 10.21 -12.65 -10.87
CA THR A 324 9.25 -12.99 -9.80
C THR A 324 8.32 -14.12 -10.23
N LEU A 325 7.91 -14.16 -11.51
CA LEU A 325 7.10 -15.25 -12.05
C LEU A 325 7.86 -16.59 -11.94
N ASN A 326 9.13 -16.62 -12.33
CA ASN A 326 9.98 -17.81 -12.25
C ASN A 326 10.20 -18.24 -10.78
N ASP A 327 10.38 -17.30 -9.86
CA ASP A 327 10.53 -17.62 -8.44
C ASP A 327 9.29 -18.35 -7.90
N VAL A 328 8.10 -17.90 -8.26
CA VAL A 328 6.84 -18.56 -7.86
C VAL A 328 6.71 -19.95 -8.51
N ILE A 329 7.09 -20.12 -9.76
CA ILE A 329 7.11 -21.42 -10.46
C ILE A 329 8.07 -22.38 -9.74
N ASN A 330 9.25 -21.90 -9.34
CA ASN A 330 10.25 -22.70 -8.60
C ASN A 330 9.73 -23.13 -7.21
N MET A 331 8.75 -22.42 -6.64
CA MET A 331 8.06 -22.83 -5.41
C MET A 331 7.01 -23.94 -5.64
N GLY A 332 6.82 -24.41 -6.90
CA GLY A 332 5.96 -25.52 -7.25
C GLY A 332 4.58 -25.13 -7.78
N PHE A 333 4.36 -23.87 -8.16
CA PHE A 333 3.11 -23.41 -8.78
C PHE A 333 3.14 -23.60 -10.31
N ASP A 334 1.98 -23.89 -10.89
CA ASP A 334 1.82 -24.02 -12.35
C ASP A 334 1.90 -22.66 -13.04
N LYS A 335 2.74 -22.56 -14.08
CA LYS A 335 2.97 -21.33 -14.84
C LYS A 335 1.71 -20.80 -15.51
N ASN A 336 0.93 -21.68 -16.15
CA ASN A 336 -0.25 -21.25 -16.93
C ASN A 336 -1.34 -20.76 -15.99
N GLN A 337 -1.59 -21.52 -14.90
CA GLN A 337 -2.55 -21.14 -13.87
C GLN A 337 -2.20 -19.82 -13.19
N LEU A 338 -0.89 -19.60 -12.88
CA LEU A 338 -0.42 -18.36 -12.29
C LEU A 338 -0.63 -17.18 -13.24
N THR A 339 -0.18 -17.32 -14.50
CA THR A 339 -0.30 -16.26 -15.51
C THR A 339 -1.76 -15.89 -15.77
N GLU A 340 -2.64 -16.89 -15.94
CA GLU A 340 -4.07 -16.68 -16.11
C GLU A 340 -4.70 -15.99 -14.91
N SER A 341 -4.34 -16.40 -13.69
CA SER A 341 -4.86 -15.81 -12.45
C SER A 341 -4.42 -14.37 -12.28
N LEU A 342 -3.17 -14.04 -12.62
CA LEU A 342 -2.66 -12.66 -12.59
C LEU A 342 -3.37 -11.77 -13.61
N GLN A 343 -3.58 -12.26 -14.84
CA GLN A 343 -4.30 -11.53 -15.90
C GLN A 343 -5.77 -11.28 -15.52
N LYS A 344 -6.43 -12.29 -14.94
CA LYS A 344 -7.83 -12.20 -14.49
C LYS A 344 -7.98 -11.55 -13.11
N ARG A 345 -6.89 -11.17 -12.45
CA ARG A 345 -6.86 -10.62 -11.09
C ARG A 345 -7.55 -11.53 -10.06
N LEU A 346 -7.43 -12.84 -10.25
CA LEU A 346 -7.95 -13.82 -9.32
C LEU A 346 -7.03 -13.90 -8.11
N GLN A 347 -7.63 -14.00 -6.92
CA GLN A 347 -6.91 -14.18 -5.68
C GLN A 347 -6.76 -15.68 -5.39
N ASN A 348 -5.53 -16.17 -5.30
CA ASN A 348 -5.17 -17.52 -4.89
C ASN A 348 -3.75 -17.53 -4.30
N GLU A 349 -3.30 -18.65 -3.75
CA GLU A 349 -1.98 -18.80 -3.12
C GLU A 349 -0.83 -18.37 -4.05
N ALA A 350 -0.89 -18.73 -5.33
CA ALA A 350 0.14 -18.38 -6.29
C ALA A 350 0.24 -16.86 -6.55
N THR A 351 -0.92 -16.18 -6.69
CA THR A 351 -0.95 -14.72 -6.89
C THR A 351 -0.55 -13.96 -5.62
N VAL A 352 -0.87 -14.49 -4.44
CA VAL A 352 -0.42 -13.92 -3.15
C VAL A 352 1.10 -14.03 -3.04
N ALA A 353 1.68 -15.22 -3.33
CA ALA A 353 3.13 -15.42 -3.36
C ALA A 353 3.82 -14.46 -4.34
N TYR A 354 3.29 -14.33 -5.55
CA TYR A 354 3.80 -13.42 -6.58
C TYR A 354 3.86 -11.96 -6.08
N TYR A 355 2.76 -11.44 -5.53
CA TYR A 355 2.73 -10.05 -5.07
C TYR A 355 3.60 -9.81 -3.84
N LEU A 356 3.72 -10.79 -2.92
CA LEU A 356 4.62 -10.68 -1.78
C LEU A 356 6.10 -10.61 -2.22
N LEU A 357 6.50 -11.45 -3.17
CA LEU A 357 7.86 -11.45 -3.72
C LEU A 357 8.14 -10.18 -4.51
N LEU A 358 7.21 -9.76 -5.38
CA LEU A 358 7.34 -8.55 -6.19
C LEU A 358 7.50 -7.31 -5.31
N ASP A 359 6.64 -7.13 -4.31
CA ASP A 359 6.71 -5.98 -3.40
C ASP A 359 8.00 -5.98 -2.58
N ASN A 360 8.49 -7.17 -2.17
CA ASN A 360 9.76 -7.28 -1.47
C ASN A 360 10.95 -6.93 -2.39
N LYS A 361 10.96 -7.41 -3.62
CA LYS A 361 11.95 -7.05 -4.64
C LYS A 361 11.98 -5.54 -4.87
N LEU A 362 10.84 -4.91 -5.06
CA LEU A 362 10.72 -3.46 -5.25
C LEU A 362 11.23 -2.65 -4.04
N ARG A 363 11.11 -3.18 -2.82
CA ARG A 363 11.65 -2.54 -1.61
C ARG A 363 13.16 -2.67 -1.49
N THR A 364 13.76 -3.76 -1.98
CA THR A 364 15.20 -4.00 -1.88
C THR A 364 15.99 -3.27 -2.95
N THR A 365 15.47 -3.18 -4.17
CA THR A 365 16.09 -2.51 -5.32
C THR A 365 15.86 -1.00 -5.30
N SER A 366 16.41 -0.27 -4.31
CA SER A 366 16.43 1.21 -4.22
C SER A 366 15.08 1.90 -4.44
N GLY A 367 14.11 1.54 -3.63
CA GLY A 367 12.90 2.31 -3.46
C GLY A 367 11.97 2.29 -4.67
N TYR A 368 10.94 1.55 -4.59
CA TYR A 368 9.63 1.64 -5.28
C TYR A 368 9.58 2.00 -6.78
N LEU A 369 10.74 2.09 -7.44
CA LEU A 369 10.78 2.23 -8.89
C LEU A 369 10.63 0.84 -9.47
N GLY A 370 9.44 0.50 -9.91
CA GLY A 370 9.25 -0.65 -10.79
C GLY A 370 10.14 -0.52 -12.03
N ALA A 371 10.49 -1.62 -12.68
CA ALA A 371 11.31 -1.64 -13.88
C ALA A 371 10.83 -0.61 -14.94
N GLU A 372 9.53 -0.34 -15.00
CA GLU A 372 8.92 0.67 -15.87
C GLU A 372 9.36 2.11 -15.56
N TYR A 373 9.58 2.43 -14.28
CA TYR A 373 10.14 3.73 -13.90
C TYR A 373 11.63 3.80 -14.21
N GLN A 374 12.36 2.68 -14.14
CA GLN A 374 13.76 2.62 -14.52
C GLN A 374 13.95 2.75 -16.03
N GLU A 375 13.11 2.11 -16.85
CA GLU A 375 13.13 2.25 -18.31
C GLU A 375 12.79 3.68 -18.76
N SER A 376 11.80 4.33 -18.14
CA SER A 376 11.52 5.74 -18.42
C SER A 376 12.67 6.67 -18.03
N MET A 377 13.43 6.31 -16.99
CA MET A 377 14.62 7.08 -16.57
C MET A 377 15.83 6.88 -17.49
N VAL A 378 15.98 5.71 -18.09
CA VAL A 378 17.05 5.43 -19.08
C VAL A 378 16.80 6.19 -20.38
N CYS A 379 15.55 6.27 -20.84
CA CYS A 379 15.20 7.05 -22.02
C CYS A 379 15.45 8.56 -21.89
N TRP A 380 15.39 9.13 -20.66
CA TRP A 380 15.66 10.56 -20.44
C TRP A 380 17.14 10.89 -20.24
N ASN A 381 18.00 9.90 -20.03
CA ASN A 381 19.45 10.09 -19.87
C ASN A 381 20.24 9.96 -21.21
N LEU A 382 19.58 9.74 -22.35
CA LEU A 382 20.21 9.57 -23.66
C LEU A 382 20.27 10.78 -24.61
N PRO A 383 20.02 12.05 -24.23
CA PRO A 383 20.12 13.10 -25.23
C PRO A 383 21.39 13.93 -25.23
N LEU A 384 22.32 13.77 -24.30
CA LEU A 384 23.51 14.66 -24.30
C LEU A 384 24.81 14.06 -24.88
N LEU A 385 24.90 12.74 -24.98
CA LEU A 385 26.07 12.09 -25.59
C LEU A 385 25.89 11.79 -27.09
N TYR A 386 24.66 11.73 -27.58
CA TYR A 386 24.39 11.50 -29.02
C TYR A 386 24.44 12.77 -29.87
N CYS A 387 24.29 13.96 -29.25
CA CYS A 387 24.42 15.23 -29.96
C CYS A 387 25.86 15.62 -30.26
N LEU A 388 26.85 15.03 -29.59
CA LEU A 388 28.27 15.32 -29.86
C LEU A 388 28.88 14.40 -30.92
N CYS A 389 28.23 13.32 -31.32
CA CYS A 389 28.68 12.43 -32.40
C CYS A 389 28.02 12.68 -33.76
N LEU A 390 27.04 13.58 -33.88
CA LEU A 390 26.33 13.86 -35.15
C LEU A 390 26.77 15.15 -35.82
N GLN A 391 27.87 15.80 -35.38
CA GLN A 391 28.47 16.95 -36.12
C GLN A 391 29.32 16.51 -37.29
N ASP A 392 29.61 15.23 -37.49
CA ASP A 392 30.45 14.73 -38.61
C ASP A 392 29.77 13.74 -39.54
N CYS A 393 28.48 13.56 -39.51
CA CYS A 393 27.77 12.72 -40.51
C CYS A 393 26.69 13.52 -41.25
N LYS A 394 27.03 14.00 -42.43
CA LYS A 394 26.07 14.39 -43.48
C LYS A 394 25.30 13.14 -43.93
N CYS A 395 24.13 12.90 -43.43
CA CYS A 395 23.14 12.03 -44.05
C CYS A 395 21.73 12.59 -43.85
N SER A 396 21.13 12.89 -44.96
CA SER A 396 19.75 13.29 -45.14
C SER A 396 18.78 12.24 -44.59
N CYS A 397 18.02 12.59 -43.58
CA CYS A 397 16.78 11.89 -43.23
C CYS A 397 15.72 12.91 -42.81
N THR A 398 14.83 13.18 -43.73
CA THR A 398 13.52 13.78 -43.56
C THR A 398 12.67 12.84 -42.68
N CYS A 399 12.43 13.19 -41.43
CA CYS A 399 11.27 12.81 -40.62
C CYS A 399 11.59 13.17 -39.14
N CYS A 400 11.13 14.34 -38.75
CA CYS A 400 10.72 14.67 -37.37
C CYS A 400 10.25 16.13 -37.38
N CYS A 401 8.96 16.31 -37.58
CA CYS A 401 8.18 17.39 -37.01
C CYS A 401 7.20 16.78 -36.01
#